data_f8a6e1f1ba24ac39482f3a89e481e3cd
#
_entry.id   f8a6e1f1ba24ac39482f3a89e481e3cd
#
_cell.length_a   1.000
_cell.length_b   1.000
_cell.length_c   1.000
_cell.angle_alpha   90.00
_cell.angle_beta   90.00
_cell.angle_gamma   90.00
#
_symmetry.space_group_name_H-M   'P 1'
#
loop_
_entity.id
_entity.type
_entity.pdbx_description
1 polymer ?
#
loop_
_entity_poly.entity_id
_entity_poly.type
_entity_poly.pdbx_seq_one_letter_code
_entity_poly.pdbx_strand_id
1 'polypeptide(L)'
;MSLACHFFRRRDLAACFRVTVSNIVTLTLAFDSTTLPFRAEFPVAGARCLLSTNSPEIARLSLPWQSQPTSPGSRSFRLQIIEVIPSASDSPAASHFRGLRHLVFAMLEPESFLAFDLLRRHVLGMLSPAAAHDPYFWNSRLLPVSIGLLGTTLGLAPLHCACLDRNGAGLLVAGNSGIGKSTLTAALAIRGFDVVSDGWTYVSMLRDTLVAHGLFAPIKLLPDAIRYFPEMGEFLPRKTLNGELAYEVDPAKVFRCQWKASSVPKWVLFLERSSAPGCRFVRCCSEQVMQFFKKNAEKLPPELPEADRARSAIMQRLSTCDSWILQTGDDPLRTAAAVDDFLSEV
;
A
#
# COMPACT_ATOMS: atom_id res chain seq x y z
N MET A 1 -2.99 -5.20 13.86
CA MET A 1 -1.59 -5.63 14.03
C MET A 1 -0.85 -5.29 12.75
N SER A 2 0.17 -4.42 12.84
CA SER A 2 0.99 -3.98 11.71
C SER A 2 1.67 -5.19 11.06
N LEU A 3 1.74 -5.24 9.73
CA LEU A 3 2.53 -6.22 8.95
C LEU A 3 4.02 -6.27 9.39
N ALA A 4 4.48 -5.26 10.12
CA ALA A 4 5.86 -5.07 10.56
C ALA A 4 6.26 -5.81 11.85
N CYS A 5 5.32 -6.28 12.70
CA CYS A 5 5.68 -6.80 14.02
C CYS A 5 6.27 -8.22 14.07
N HIS A 6 6.51 -8.90 12.95
CA HIS A 6 7.03 -10.27 12.96
C HIS A 6 8.40 -10.45 12.27
N PHE A 7 9.15 -9.40 12.04
CA PHE A 7 10.32 -9.44 11.16
C PHE A 7 11.65 -9.87 11.78
N PHE A 8 11.81 -10.23 13.05
CA PHE A 8 13.12 -10.72 13.56
C PHE A 8 12.98 -11.76 14.67
N ARG A 9 12.94 -13.04 14.34
CA ARG A 9 13.54 -14.09 15.17
C ARG A 9 14.51 -14.92 14.33
N ARG A 10 15.81 -14.86 14.73
CA ARG A 10 16.86 -15.77 14.25
C ARG A 10 16.56 -17.17 14.79
N ARG A 11 16.25 -18.12 13.93
CA ARG A 11 16.51 -19.58 13.97
C ARG A 11 15.57 -20.26 12.98
N ASP A 12 16.13 -21.12 12.11
CA ASP A 12 15.50 -22.06 11.17
C ASP A 12 15.58 -21.75 9.67
N LEU A 13 16.72 -21.20 9.21
CA LEU A 13 17.03 -21.10 7.77
C LEU A 13 17.94 -22.23 7.25
N ALA A 14 18.19 -23.30 8.05
CA ALA A 14 19.21 -24.30 7.70
C ALA A 14 18.73 -25.47 6.81
N ALA A 15 17.43 -25.59 6.49
CA ALA A 15 16.89 -26.82 5.89
C ALA A 15 16.58 -26.79 4.39
N CYS A 16 16.52 -25.64 3.71
CA CYS A 16 16.11 -25.61 2.28
C CYS A 16 17.05 -24.92 1.28
N PHE A 17 18.06 -24.16 1.73
CA PHE A 17 19.06 -23.60 0.82
C PHE A 17 20.44 -23.59 1.49
N ARG A 18 21.35 -24.44 1.02
CA ARG A 18 22.79 -24.30 1.32
C ARG A 18 23.30 -23.08 0.56
N VAL A 19 23.36 -21.92 1.22
CA VAL A 19 24.13 -20.76 0.73
C VAL A 19 25.53 -20.92 1.29
N THR A 20 26.47 -21.33 0.47
CA THR A 20 27.90 -21.30 0.82
C THR A 20 28.33 -19.84 0.73
N VAL A 21 28.60 -19.20 1.87
CA VAL A 21 29.12 -17.82 1.93
C VAL A 21 30.62 -17.90 1.72
N SER A 22 31.08 -17.75 0.52
CA SER A 22 32.42 -17.29 0.20
C SER A 22 32.36 -15.84 -0.24
N ASN A 23 33.34 -15.04 0.17
CA ASN A 23 33.45 -13.60 -0.01
C ASN A 23 32.94 -13.11 -1.37
N ILE A 24 32.00 -12.12 -1.32
CA ILE A 24 31.39 -11.46 -2.47
C ILE A 24 30.46 -12.38 -3.28
N VAL A 25 29.32 -12.73 -2.72
CA VAL A 25 28.23 -13.31 -3.53
C VAL A 25 27.39 -12.18 -4.09
N THR A 26 27.66 -11.83 -5.32
CA THR A 26 26.70 -11.15 -6.18
C THR A 26 25.69 -12.20 -6.62
N LEU A 27 24.60 -12.36 -5.89
CA LEU A 27 23.49 -13.22 -6.31
C LEU A 27 22.81 -12.50 -7.49
N THR A 28 23.22 -12.83 -8.70
CA THR A 28 22.52 -12.43 -9.91
C THR A 28 21.44 -13.48 -10.15
N LEU A 29 20.28 -13.31 -9.53
CA LEU A 29 19.09 -14.02 -9.94
C LEU A 29 18.62 -13.35 -11.23
N ALA A 30 19.09 -13.80 -12.34
CA ALA A 30 18.63 -13.40 -13.66
C ALA A 30 17.94 -14.59 -14.29
N PHE A 31 16.64 -14.47 -14.56
CA PHE A 31 16.04 -15.34 -15.56
C PHE A 31 16.57 -14.90 -16.94
N ASP A 32 16.91 -15.86 -17.77
CA ASP A 32 17.30 -15.61 -19.14
C ASP A 32 16.16 -14.84 -19.85
N SER A 33 16.50 -13.77 -20.56
CA SER A 33 15.54 -12.95 -21.29
C SER A 33 14.74 -13.74 -22.34
N THR A 34 15.23 -14.88 -22.77
CA THR A 34 14.55 -15.81 -23.71
C THR A 34 13.40 -16.57 -23.05
N THR A 35 13.40 -16.71 -21.72
CA THR A 35 12.34 -17.40 -20.96
C THR A 35 11.18 -16.50 -20.60
N LEU A 36 11.29 -15.17 -20.79
CA LEU A 36 10.28 -14.16 -20.43
C LEU A 36 9.92 -13.29 -21.65
N PRO A 37 9.20 -13.86 -22.66
CA PRO A 37 8.94 -13.18 -23.93
C PRO A 37 7.93 -12.04 -23.82
N PHE A 38 7.00 -12.10 -22.84
CA PHE A 38 5.97 -11.07 -22.69
C PHE A 38 6.49 -9.94 -21.80
N ARG A 39 6.32 -8.71 -22.28
CA ARG A 39 6.78 -7.50 -21.58
C ARG A 39 5.68 -6.47 -21.52
N ALA A 40 5.61 -5.75 -20.41
CA ALA A 40 4.72 -4.62 -20.24
C ALA A 40 5.40 -3.55 -19.38
N GLU A 41 5.02 -2.29 -19.61
CA GLU A 41 5.43 -1.16 -18.80
C GLU A 41 4.18 -0.41 -18.38
N PHE A 42 4.09 -0.10 -17.08
CA PHE A 42 2.93 0.62 -16.55
C PHE A 42 3.29 1.39 -15.27
N PRO A 43 2.60 2.51 -15.02
CA PRO A 43 2.73 3.25 -13.77
C PRO A 43 2.02 2.52 -12.64
N VAL A 44 2.56 2.60 -11.43
CA VAL A 44 1.95 2.06 -10.21
C VAL A 44 2.41 2.86 -9.00
N ALA A 45 1.46 3.48 -8.27
CA ALA A 45 1.71 4.28 -7.07
C ALA A 45 2.85 5.32 -7.22
N GLY A 46 2.92 6.01 -8.34
CA GLY A 46 3.96 7.01 -8.61
C GLY A 46 5.32 6.45 -9.05
N ALA A 47 5.48 5.13 -9.12
CA ALA A 47 6.63 4.45 -9.70
C ALA A 47 6.30 3.88 -11.08
N ARG A 48 7.29 3.30 -11.77
CA ARG A 48 7.14 2.65 -13.07
C ARG A 48 7.57 1.19 -12.98
N CYS A 49 6.64 0.28 -13.27
CA CYS A 49 6.89 -1.16 -13.31
C CYS A 49 7.34 -1.59 -14.71
N LEU A 50 8.45 -2.33 -14.78
CA LEU A 50 8.95 -2.99 -15.98
C LEU A 50 8.71 -4.49 -15.80
N LEU A 51 7.56 -4.98 -16.28
CA LEU A 51 7.15 -6.37 -16.20
C LEU A 51 7.80 -7.20 -17.31
N SER A 52 8.29 -8.40 -16.96
CA SER A 52 8.65 -9.46 -17.90
C SER A 52 8.12 -10.79 -17.38
N THR A 53 7.51 -11.60 -18.24
CA THR A 53 6.86 -12.85 -17.83
C THR A 53 6.86 -13.90 -18.95
N ASN A 54 6.68 -15.16 -18.60
CA ASN A 54 6.44 -16.26 -19.52
C ASN A 54 4.95 -16.48 -19.84
N SER A 55 4.05 -15.74 -19.17
CA SER A 55 2.59 -15.90 -19.27
C SER A 55 1.93 -14.68 -19.94
N PRO A 56 1.19 -14.87 -21.04
CA PRO A 56 0.41 -13.79 -21.65
C PRO A 56 -0.71 -13.32 -20.75
N GLU A 57 -1.25 -14.18 -19.87
CA GLU A 57 -2.29 -13.85 -18.91
C GLU A 57 -1.76 -12.85 -17.89
N ILE A 58 -0.57 -13.10 -17.32
CA ILE A 58 0.10 -12.15 -16.41
C ILE A 58 0.34 -10.80 -17.11
N ALA A 59 0.77 -10.82 -18.37
CA ALA A 59 0.95 -9.59 -19.14
C ALA A 59 -0.36 -8.81 -19.30
N ARG A 60 -1.49 -9.49 -19.52
CA ARG A 60 -2.82 -8.86 -19.63
C ARG A 60 -3.27 -8.19 -18.33
N LEU A 61 -2.90 -8.69 -17.16
CA LEU A 61 -3.23 -8.10 -15.87
C LEU A 61 -2.63 -6.70 -15.68
N SER A 62 -1.63 -6.32 -16.49
CA SER A 62 -1.05 -4.98 -16.48
C SER A 62 -1.88 -3.95 -17.28
N LEU A 63 -2.78 -4.37 -18.19
CA LEU A 63 -3.50 -3.48 -19.10
C LEU A 63 -4.29 -2.37 -18.39
N PRO A 64 -5.05 -2.63 -17.30
CA PRO A 64 -5.78 -1.58 -16.60
C PRO A 64 -4.87 -0.49 -16.03
N TRP A 65 -3.60 -0.83 -15.75
CA TRP A 65 -2.62 0.10 -15.20
C TRP A 65 -1.94 0.97 -16.26
N GLN A 66 -1.89 0.53 -17.52
CA GLN A 66 -1.23 1.27 -18.60
C GLN A 66 -1.89 2.61 -18.94
N SER A 67 -3.18 2.75 -18.64
CA SER A 67 -3.93 4.00 -18.84
C SER A 67 -3.69 5.04 -17.72
N GLN A 68 -3.01 4.67 -16.65
CA GLN A 68 -2.74 5.58 -15.54
C GLN A 68 -1.66 6.61 -15.89
N PRO A 69 -1.75 7.83 -15.39
CA PRO A 69 -0.75 8.85 -15.66
C PRO A 69 0.60 8.49 -15.02
N THR A 70 1.68 8.64 -15.77
CA THR A 70 3.05 8.48 -15.27
C THR A 70 3.53 9.80 -14.68
N SER A 71 4.00 9.79 -13.44
CA SER A 71 4.61 10.97 -12.84
C SER A 71 5.98 11.26 -13.46
N PRO A 72 6.28 12.52 -13.86
CA PRO A 72 7.60 12.87 -14.36
C PRO A 72 8.70 12.54 -13.34
N GLY A 73 9.81 11.94 -13.81
CA GLY A 73 10.92 11.57 -12.94
C GLY A 73 10.69 10.32 -12.09
N SER A 74 9.61 9.57 -12.33
CA SER A 74 9.33 8.30 -11.64
C SER A 74 10.51 7.34 -11.75
N ARG A 75 10.91 6.77 -10.60
CA ARG A 75 11.90 5.68 -10.58
C ARG A 75 11.22 4.38 -11.00
N SER A 76 11.99 3.51 -11.67
CA SER A 76 11.47 2.22 -12.12
C SER A 76 11.98 1.08 -11.25
N PHE A 77 11.20 -0.01 -11.26
CA PHE A 77 11.62 -1.30 -10.75
C PHE A 77 11.31 -2.39 -11.77
N ARG A 78 12.03 -3.51 -11.69
CA ARG A 78 11.82 -4.67 -12.54
C ARG A 78 10.96 -5.70 -11.80
N LEU A 79 9.96 -6.22 -12.49
CA LEU A 79 9.10 -7.29 -12.00
C LEU A 79 9.18 -8.46 -12.99
N GLN A 80 9.88 -9.52 -12.61
CA GLN A 80 10.02 -10.72 -13.42
C GLN A 80 9.21 -11.84 -12.79
N ILE A 81 8.17 -12.30 -13.47
CA ILE A 81 7.24 -13.30 -12.96
C ILE A 81 7.22 -14.50 -13.89
N ILE A 82 7.38 -15.69 -13.32
CA ILE A 82 7.22 -16.98 -13.99
C ILE A 82 5.94 -17.63 -13.47
N GLU A 83 5.07 -18.01 -14.38
CA GLU A 83 4.00 -18.95 -14.11
C GLU A 83 4.58 -20.36 -14.16
N VAL A 84 4.40 -21.12 -13.08
CA VAL A 84 4.93 -22.48 -12.95
C VAL A 84 3.83 -23.52 -13.00
N ILE A 85 4.13 -24.70 -13.56
CA ILE A 85 3.22 -25.83 -13.50
C ILE A 85 3.27 -26.40 -12.07
N PRO A 86 2.11 -26.59 -11.41
CA PRO A 86 2.09 -27.05 -10.03
C PRO A 86 2.76 -28.43 -9.89
N SER A 87 3.62 -28.57 -8.87
CA SER A 87 3.95 -29.88 -8.32
C SER A 87 2.99 -30.12 -7.16
N ALA A 88 2.32 -31.27 -7.13
CA ALA A 88 1.37 -31.59 -6.08
C ALA A 88 2.00 -31.45 -4.69
N SER A 89 1.59 -30.41 -3.96
CA SER A 89 2.00 -30.16 -2.57
C SER A 89 0.77 -29.77 -1.76
N ASP A 90 0.47 -30.56 -0.74
CA ASP A 90 -0.76 -30.50 0.07
C ASP A 90 -0.68 -29.53 1.27
N SER A 91 0.19 -28.55 1.29
CA SER A 91 0.35 -27.71 2.48
C SER A 91 -0.28 -26.33 2.33
N PRO A 92 -1.33 -26.00 3.11
CA PRO A 92 -1.82 -24.63 3.23
C PRO A 92 -0.77 -23.80 3.99
N ALA A 93 -0.06 -22.92 3.31
CA ALA A 93 0.87 -22.00 3.95
C ALA A 93 0.21 -20.64 4.18
N ALA A 94 0.33 -20.12 5.40
CA ALA A 94 0.08 -18.72 5.67
C ALA A 94 1.15 -17.86 4.98
N SER A 95 0.81 -16.63 4.61
CA SER A 95 1.80 -15.70 4.03
C SER A 95 2.96 -15.47 4.99
N HIS A 96 4.17 -15.73 4.52
CA HIS A 96 5.40 -15.58 5.31
C HIS A 96 6.37 -14.62 4.64
N PHE A 97 7.02 -13.78 5.46
CA PHE A 97 8.07 -12.89 5.02
C PHE A 97 9.37 -13.20 5.75
N ARG A 98 10.49 -13.16 5.02
CA ARG A 98 11.84 -13.31 5.56
C ARG A 98 12.76 -12.26 4.97
N GLY A 99 13.47 -11.52 5.82
CA GLY A 99 14.44 -10.51 5.40
C GLY A 99 15.88 -10.96 5.68
N LEU A 100 16.76 -10.69 4.74
CA LEU A 100 18.21 -10.82 4.90
C LEU A 100 18.87 -9.59 4.28
N ARG A 101 19.25 -8.59 5.10
CA ARG A 101 19.79 -7.32 4.65
C ARG A 101 18.82 -6.64 3.66
N HIS A 102 19.27 -6.35 2.43
CA HIS A 102 18.46 -5.77 1.37
C HIS A 102 17.62 -6.78 0.56
N LEU A 103 17.70 -8.07 0.91
CA LEU A 103 16.90 -9.12 0.28
C LEU A 103 15.69 -9.44 1.16
N VAL A 104 14.51 -9.53 0.54
CA VAL A 104 13.28 -9.95 1.20
C VAL A 104 12.64 -11.07 0.40
N PHE A 105 12.17 -12.09 1.09
CA PHE A 105 11.45 -13.23 0.52
C PHE A 105 10.03 -13.22 1.08
N ALA A 106 9.04 -13.30 0.20
CA ALA A 106 7.63 -13.34 0.57
C ALA A 106 6.97 -14.57 -0.06
N MET A 107 6.42 -15.44 0.77
CA MET A 107 5.50 -16.48 0.33
C MET A 107 4.09 -15.92 0.47
N LEU A 108 3.36 -15.76 -0.62
CA LEU A 108 2.02 -15.17 -0.63
C LEU A 108 0.92 -16.22 -0.53
N GLU A 109 1.18 -17.40 -1.06
CA GLU A 109 0.36 -18.62 -0.97
C GLU A 109 1.27 -19.85 -1.18
N PRO A 110 0.79 -21.09 -1.03
CA PRO A 110 1.66 -22.28 -1.01
C PRO A 110 2.63 -22.41 -2.18
N GLU A 111 2.22 -22.07 -3.39
CA GLU A 111 3.03 -22.23 -4.60
C GLU A 111 3.43 -20.89 -5.24
N SER A 112 3.20 -19.78 -4.53
CA SER A 112 3.50 -18.44 -5.04
C SER A 112 4.41 -17.68 -4.10
N PHE A 113 5.59 -17.34 -4.59
CA PHE A 113 6.56 -16.57 -3.82
C PHE A 113 7.18 -15.43 -4.63
N LEU A 114 7.66 -14.42 -3.90
CA LEU A 114 8.41 -13.29 -4.43
C LEU A 114 9.75 -13.15 -3.71
N ALA A 115 10.79 -12.83 -4.45
CA ALA A 115 12.09 -12.44 -3.93
C ALA A 115 12.39 -11.02 -4.36
N PHE A 116 12.74 -10.17 -3.42
CA PHE A 116 13.02 -8.75 -3.62
C PHE A 116 14.48 -8.45 -3.41
N ASP A 117 15.10 -7.78 -4.36
CA ASP A 117 16.37 -7.09 -4.18
C ASP A 117 16.10 -5.58 -4.09
N LEU A 118 16.09 -5.05 -2.87
CA LEU A 118 15.75 -3.66 -2.61
C LEU A 118 16.80 -2.69 -3.19
N LEU A 119 18.08 -3.07 -3.24
CA LEU A 119 19.15 -2.26 -3.82
C LEU A 119 19.00 -2.13 -5.34
N ARG A 120 18.69 -3.24 -6.01
CA ARG A 120 18.52 -3.26 -7.46
C ARG A 120 17.12 -2.91 -7.92
N ARG A 121 16.17 -2.76 -6.99
CA ARG A 121 14.74 -2.55 -7.28
C ARG A 121 14.21 -3.64 -8.20
N HIS A 122 14.47 -4.86 -7.83
CA HIS A 122 14.15 -6.03 -8.62
C HIS A 122 13.31 -6.99 -7.82
N VAL A 123 12.23 -7.49 -8.44
CA VAL A 123 11.36 -8.52 -7.91
C VAL A 123 11.40 -9.70 -8.85
N LEU A 124 11.68 -10.86 -8.30
CA LEU A 124 11.54 -12.14 -8.97
C LEU A 124 10.39 -12.89 -8.34
N GLY A 125 9.48 -13.42 -9.15
CA GLY A 125 8.34 -14.18 -8.64
C GLY A 125 8.11 -15.47 -9.40
N MET A 126 7.62 -16.46 -8.66
CA MET A 126 7.02 -17.67 -9.21
C MET A 126 5.57 -17.70 -8.75
N LEU A 127 4.64 -17.86 -9.65
CA LEU A 127 3.21 -17.91 -9.35
C LEU A 127 2.62 -19.22 -9.81
N SER A 128 1.70 -19.77 -8.99
CA SER A 128 0.81 -20.84 -9.44
C SER A 128 -0.09 -20.34 -10.57
N PRO A 129 -0.61 -21.20 -11.44
CA PRO A 129 -1.57 -20.78 -12.47
C PRO A 129 -2.80 -20.07 -11.90
N ALA A 130 -3.28 -20.50 -10.74
CA ALA A 130 -4.40 -19.86 -10.07
C ALA A 130 -4.08 -18.39 -9.72
N ALA A 131 -2.91 -18.13 -9.11
CA ALA A 131 -2.48 -16.77 -8.79
C ALA A 131 -2.13 -15.94 -10.04
N ALA A 132 -1.54 -16.58 -11.05
CA ALA A 132 -1.16 -15.95 -12.31
C ALA A 132 -2.36 -15.40 -13.09
N HIS A 133 -3.52 -16.06 -12.98
CA HIS A 133 -4.74 -15.69 -13.70
C HIS A 133 -5.75 -14.93 -12.85
N ASP A 134 -5.45 -14.65 -11.57
CA ASP A 134 -6.35 -13.95 -10.67
C ASP A 134 -6.06 -12.44 -10.59
N PRO A 135 -6.92 -11.57 -11.18
CA PRO A 135 -6.78 -10.12 -11.08
C PRO A 135 -6.84 -9.61 -9.63
N TYR A 136 -7.57 -10.31 -8.74
CA TYR A 136 -7.63 -9.96 -7.33
C TYR A 136 -6.29 -10.20 -6.64
N PHE A 137 -5.65 -11.36 -6.87
CA PHE A 137 -4.31 -11.64 -6.34
C PHE A 137 -3.29 -10.59 -6.81
N TRP A 138 -3.34 -10.24 -8.09
CA TRP A 138 -2.47 -9.22 -8.69
C TRP A 138 -2.63 -7.86 -8.00
N ASN A 139 -3.87 -7.36 -7.93
CA ASN A 139 -4.15 -6.00 -7.44
C ASN A 139 -4.11 -5.88 -5.92
N SER A 140 -4.51 -6.93 -5.18
CA SER A 140 -4.66 -6.88 -3.72
C SER A 140 -3.49 -7.49 -2.96
N ARG A 141 -2.60 -8.23 -3.63
CA ARG A 141 -1.45 -8.89 -3.00
C ARG A 141 -0.13 -8.55 -3.67
N LEU A 142 0.05 -8.92 -4.95
CA LEU A 142 1.33 -8.83 -5.63
C LEU A 142 1.82 -7.39 -5.76
N LEU A 143 1.03 -6.50 -6.33
CA LEU A 143 1.41 -5.09 -6.48
C LEU A 143 1.55 -4.36 -5.14
N PRO A 144 0.61 -4.46 -4.18
CA PRO A 144 0.77 -3.82 -2.87
C PRO A 144 2.01 -4.29 -2.11
N VAL A 145 2.31 -5.59 -2.11
CA VAL A 145 3.53 -6.12 -1.47
C VAL A 145 4.78 -5.60 -2.20
N SER A 146 4.77 -5.59 -3.53
CA SER A 146 5.90 -5.12 -4.33
C SER A 146 6.20 -3.65 -4.07
N ILE A 147 5.19 -2.78 -4.14
CA ILE A 147 5.34 -1.35 -3.87
C ILE A 147 5.59 -1.08 -2.38
N GLY A 148 4.96 -1.82 -1.47
CA GLY A 148 5.20 -1.71 -0.03
C GLY A 148 6.66 -1.92 0.35
N LEU A 149 7.30 -2.95 -0.21
CA LEU A 149 8.70 -3.28 0.07
C LEU A 149 9.69 -2.40 -0.71
N LEU A 150 9.44 -2.12 -1.99
CA LEU A 150 10.35 -1.34 -2.83
C LEU A 150 10.16 0.17 -2.68
N GLY A 151 9.01 0.64 -2.21
CA GLY A 151 8.59 2.04 -2.27
C GLY A 151 9.66 3.02 -1.80
N THR A 152 10.30 2.74 -0.67
CA THR A 152 11.32 3.64 -0.11
C THR A 152 12.53 3.77 -1.04
N THR A 153 12.95 2.70 -1.70
CA THR A 153 14.07 2.74 -2.67
C THR A 153 13.66 3.42 -3.98
N LEU A 154 12.36 3.50 -4.22
CA LEU A 154 11.78 4.23 -5.35
C LEU A 154 11.56 5.71 -5.05
N GLY A 155 11.94 6.18 -3.86
CA GLY A 155 11.74 7.56 -3.43
C GLY A 155 10.33 7.86 -2.95
N LEU A 156 9.61 6.83 -2.53
CA LEU A 156 8.29 6.93 -1.93
C LEU A 156 8.40 6.78 -0.41
N ALA A 157 7.54 7.47 0.33
CA ALA A 157 7.29 7.19 1.73
C ALA A 157 5.96 6.42 1.85
N PRO A 158 5.99 5.11 2.14
CA PRO A 158 4.78 4.37 2.46
C PRO A 158 4.24 4.84 3.81
N LEU A 159 2.99 5.31 3.83
CA LEU A 159 2.31 5.80 5.02
C LEU A 159 1.08 4.95 5.28
N HIS A 160 0.90 4.50 6.51
CA HIS A 160 -0.31 3.80 6.93
C HIS A 160 -1.44 4.81 7.22
N CYS A 161 -1.97 5.37 6.16
CA CYS A 161 -3.09 6.30 6.19
C CYS A 161 -3.95 6.12 4.94
N ALA A 162 -5.16 6.62 4.95
CA ALA A 162 -5.96 6.81 3.76
C ALA A 162 -5.65 8.19 3.13
N CYS A 163 -5.91 8.32 1.84
CA CYS A 163 -5.85 9.59 1.13
C CYS A 163 -7.13 9.77 0.30
N LEU A 164 -7.75 10.93 0.48
CA LEU A 164 -8.91 11.36 -0.30
C LEU A 164 -8.57 12.68 -0.99
N ASP A 165 -9.33 13.02 -2.00
CA ASP A 165 -9.18 14.29 -2.72
C ASP A 165 -10.49 15.07 -2.68
N ARG A 166 -10.40 16.36 -2.39
CA ARG A 166 -11.51 17.30 -2.49
C ARG A 166 -11.08 18.44 -3.40
N ASN A 167 -11.61 18.46 -4.62
CA ASN A 167 -11.35 19.54 -5.60
C ASN A 167 -9.85 19.77 -5.89
N GLY A 168 -9.05 18.71 -5.96
CA GLY A 168 -7.61 18.78 -6.23
C GLY A 168 -6.72 18.94 -4.99
N ALA A 169 -7.31 19.03 -3.80
CA ALA A 169 -6.58 19.09 -2.53
C ALA A 169 -6.69 17.76 -1.77
N GLY A 170 -5.54 17.18 -1.41
CA GLY A 170 -5.45 15.89 -0.74
C GLY A 170 -5.64 15.98 0.77
N LEU A 171 -6.46 15.10 1.30
CA LEU A 171 -6.68 14.88 2.72
C LEU A 171 -6.07 13.53 3.12
N LEU A 172 -5.07 13.54 4.00
CA LEU A 172 -4.54 12.33 4.61
C LEU A 172 -5.28 12.04 5.92
N VAL A 173 -5.84 10.84 6.04
CA VAL A 173 -6.51 10.35 7.26
C VAL A 173 -5.64 9.30 7.93
N ALA A 174 -5.00 9.67 9.02
CA ALA A 174 -4.04 8.86 9.76
C ALA A 174 -4.57 8.50 11.15
N GLY A 175 -3.97 7.52 11.80
CA GLY A 175 -4.36 7.05 13.14
C GLY A 175 -3.99 5.60 13.36
N ASN A 176 -4.16 5.11 14.56
CA ASN A 176 -3.85 3.73 14.93
C ASN A 176 -4.71 2.73 14.15
N SER A 177 -4.27 1.46 14.08
CA SER A 177 -5.08 0.39 13.49
C SER A 177 -6.40 0.25 14.25
N GLY A 178 -7.51 0.03 13.53
CA GLY A 178 -8.85 -0.12 14.13
C GLY A 178 -9.51 1.17 14.61
N ILE A 179 -8.90 2.34 14.44
CA ILE A 179 -9.47 3.62 14.90
C ILE A 179 -10.67 4.10 14.07
N GLY A 180 -10.87 3.55 12.86
CA GLY A 180 -11.98 3.92 11.98
C GLY A 180 -11.58 4.67 10.70
N LYS A 181 -10.29 4.64 10.28
CA LYS A 181 -9.82 5.29 9.05
C LYS A 181 -10.64 4.90 7.83
N SER A 182 -10.75 3.59 7.55
CA SER A 182 -11.49 3.08 6.39
C SER A 182 -12.98 3.41 6.46
N THR A 183 -13.57 3.40 7.65
CA THR A 183 -14.97 3.77 7.86
C THR A 183 -15.19 5.26 7.57
N LEU A 184 -14.28 6.14 8.02
CA LEU A 184 -14.35 7.56 7.69
C LEU A 184 -14.07 7.80 6.20
N THR A 185 -13.14 7.05 5.58
CA THR A 185 -12.88 7.11 4.13
C THR A 185 -14.16 6.83 3.34
N ALA A 186 -14.89 5.76 3.67
CA ALA A 186 -16.17 5.44 3.04
C ALA A 186 -17.22 6.54 3.25
N ALA A 187 -17.33 7.07 4.47
CA ALA A 187 -18.27 8.14 4.79
C ALA A 187 -17.97 9.45 4.03
N LEU A 188 -16.68 9.79 3.85
CA LEU A 188 -16.27 10.95 3.06
C LEU A 188 -16.49 10.71 1.55
N ALA A 189 -16.32 9.47 1.07
CA ALA A 189 -16.63 9.12 -0.32
C ALA A 189 -18.12 9.33 -0.64
N ILE A 190 -19.03 9.00 0.28
CA ILE A 190 -20.46 9.30 0.15
C ILE A 190 -20.72 10.82 0.02
N ARG A 191 -19.89 11.64 0.65
CA ARG A 191 -19.97 13.11 0.57
C ARG A 191 -19.30 13.69 -0.68
N GLY A 192 -18.82 12.84 -1.60
CA GLY A 192 -18.24 13.24 -2.87
C GLY A 192 -16.74 13.57 -2.81
N PHE A 193 -16.02 13.09 -1.79
CA PHE A 193 -14.56 13.05 -1.84
C PHE A 193 -14.13 11.91 -2.75
N ASP A 194 -13.23 12.18 -3.67
CA ASP A 194 -12.62 11.14 -4.50
C ASP A 194 -11.59 10.34 -3.68
N VAL A 195 -11.48 9.04 -3.94
CA VAL A 195 -10.58 8.16 -3.20
C VAL A 195 -9.27 7.98 -3.95
N VAL A 196 -8.16 8.26 -3.29
CA VAL A 196 -6.81 7.97 -3.78
C VAL A 196 -6.32 6.62 -3.22
N SER A 197 -6.51 6.40 -1.92
CA SER A 197 -6.10 5.16 -1.26
C SER A 197 -6.86 4.92 0.05
N ASP A 198 -6.98 3.65 0.44
CA ASP A 198 -7.35 3.24 1.79
C ASP A 198 -6.29 2.31 2.36
N GLY A 199 -5.87 2.56 3.61
CA GLY A 199 -4.89 1.74 4.32
C GLY A 199 -3.44 2.10 4.05
N TRP A 200 -2.98 2.16 2.80
CA TRP A 200 -1.62 2.56 2.43
C TRP A 200 -1.59 3.64 1.37
N THR A 201 -0.93 4.74 1.69
CA THR A 201 -0.67 5.86 0.78
C THR A 201 0.84 5.95 0.54
N TYR A 202 1.24 6.13 -0.70
CA TYR A 202 2.64 6.27 -1.10
C TYR A 202 2.92 7.71 -1.47
N VAL A 203 3.72 8.40 -0.67
CA VAL A 203 4.01 9.83 -0.89
C VAL A 203 5.37 9.99 -1.53
N SER A 204 5.43 10.71 -2.64
CA SER A 204 6.66 11.17 -3.29
C SER A 204 6.83 12.68 -3.14
N MET A 205 8.03 13.16 -3.44
CA MET A 205 8.32 14.58 -3.56
C MET A 205 8.77 14.88 -4.98
N LEU A 206 8.03 15.72 -5.70
CA LEU A 206 8.32 16.17 -7.05
C LEU A 206 8.54 17.68 -7.05
N ARG A 207 9.77 18.14 -7.27
CA ARG A 207 10.12 19.57 -7.29
C ARG A 207 9.54 20.32 -6.08
N ASP A 208 9.81 19.82 -4.87
CA ASP A 208 9.32 20.35 -3.58
C ASP A 208 7.80 20.24 -3.32
N THR A 209 7.06 19.66 -4.24
CA THR A 209 5.63 19.36 -4.06
C THR A 209 5.45 17.91 -3.65
N LEU A 210 4.70 17.69 -2.58
CA LEU A 210 4.27 16.35 -2.18
C LEU A 210 3.19 15.84 -3.12
N VAL A 211 3.27 14.58 -3.49
CA VAL A 211 2.24 13.88 -4.25
C VAL A 211 1.94 12.56 -3.56
N ALA A 212 0.71 12.39 -3.14
CA ALA A 212 0.20 11.14 -2.57
C ALA A 212 -0.36 10.26 -3.70
N HIS A 213 -0.01 8.99 -3.70
CA HIS A 213 -0.40 8.00 -4.71
C HIS A 213 -1.13 6.83 -4.06
N GLY A 214 -2.10 6.26 -4.77
CA GLY A 214 -2.83 5.06 -4.39
C GLY A 214 -2.56 3.87 -5.31
N LEU A 215 -3.13 2.72 -4.93
CA LEU A 215 -3.05 1.47 -5.70
C LEU A 215 -4.43 1.01 -6.22
N PHE A 216 -5.47 1.84 -6.16
CA PHE A 216 -6.84 1.44 -6.50
C PHE A 216 -7.31 0.18 -5.75
N ALA A 217 -6.78 -0.02 -4.55
CA ALA A 217 -7.15 -1.14 -3.71
C ALA A 217 -8.52 -0.84 -3.04
N PRO A 218 -9.43 -1.82 -2.97
CA PRO A 218 -10.75 -1.62 -2.37
C PRO A 218 -10.67 -1.12 -0.94
N ILE A 219 -11.65 -0.32 -0.51
CA ILE A 219 -11.81 0.07 0.89
C ILE A 219 -12.18 -1.17 1.69
N LYS A 220 -11.45 -1.41 2.80
CA LYS A 220 -11.71 -2.56 3.69
C LYS A 220 -12.54 -2.13 4.88
N LEU A 221 -13.78 -2.61 4.93
CA LEU A 221 -14.73 -2.33 6.01
C LEU A 221 -15.00 -3.59 6.82
N LEU A 222 -14.89 -3.49 8.14
CA LEU A 222 -15.22 -4.59 9.05
C LEU A 222 -16.75 -4.84 9.05
N PRO A 223 -17.22 -6.04 9.43
CA PRO A 223 -18.64 -6.39 9.38
C PRO A 223 -19.56 -5.46 10.17
N ASP A 224 -19.06 -4.85 11.23
CA ASP A 224 -19.82 -3.89 12.05
C ASP A 224 -20.06 -2.54 11.34
N ALA A 225 -19.29 -2.24 10.28
CA ALA A 225 -19.46 -1.03 9.50
C ALA A 225 -20.75 -1.03 8.66
N ILE A 226 -21.34 -2.21 8.35
CA ILE A 226 -22.54 -2.33 7.50
C ILE A 226 -23.72 -1.52 8.04
N ARG A 227 -23.80 -1.34 9.36
CA ARG A 227 -24.84 -0.52 10.00
C ARG A 227 -24.83 0.95 9.55
N TYR A 228 -23.71 1.44 9.05
CA TYR A 228 -23.56 2.81 8.54
C TYR A 228 -23.70 2.90 7.02
N PHE A 229 -23.56 1.77 6.32
CA PHE A 229 -23.53 1.70 4.86
C PHE A 229 -24.48 0.61 4.37
N PRO A 230 -25.79 0.85 4.45
CA PRO A 230 -26.82 -0.15 4.06
C PRO A 230 -26.69 -0.59 2.59
N GLU A 231 -26.09 0.24 1.72
CA GLU A 231 -25.81 -0.07 0.32
C GLU A 231 -24.87 -1.27 0.15
N MET A 232 -24.16 -1.64 1.21
CA MET A 232 -23.25 -2.78 1.22
C MET A 232 -23.93 -4.12 1.52
N GLY A 233 -25.25 -4.15 1.77
CA GLY A 233 -25.98 -5.35 2.14
C GLY A 233 -25.91 -6.51 1.15
N GLU A 234 -25.56 -6.24 -0.12
CA GLU A 234 -25.39 -7.24 -1.18
C GLU A 234 -23.97 -7.81 -1.27
N PHE A 235 -23.01 -7.22 -0.54
CA PHE A 235 -21.61 -7.67 -0.56
C PHE A 235 -21.40 -8.81 0.44
N LEU A 236 -20.57 -9.79 0.05
CA LEU A 236 -20.12 -10.84 0.95
C LEU A 236 -18.75 -10.50 1.52
N PRO A 237 -18.55 -10.62 2.84
CA PRO A 237 -17.25 -10.38 3.43
C PRO A 237 -16.26 -11.48 3.02
N ARG A 238 -15.00 -11.09 2.84
CA ARG A 238 -13.89 -11.99 2.48
C ARG A 238 -12.82 -11.99 3.55
N LYS A 239 -12.07 -13.08 3.63
CA LYS A 239 -10.88 -13.16 4.49
C LYS A 239 -9.74 -12.40 3.83
N THR A 240 -9.27 -11.33 4.47
CA THR A 240 -8.18 -10.49 3.98
C THR A 240 -6.81 -11.13 4.24
N LEU A 241 -5.73 -10.51 3.73
CA LEU A 241 -4.35 -11.00 3.90
C LEU A 241 -3.92 -11.19 5.36
N ASN A 242 -4.40 -10.32 6.24
CA ASN A 242 -4.13 -10.41 7.69
C ASN A 242 -5.08 -11.37 8.43
N GLY A 243 -5.94 -12.09 7.69
CA GLY A 243 -6.86 -13.09 8.22
C GLY A 243 -8.16 -12.53 8.79
N GLU A 244 -8.38 -11.22 8.77
CA GLU A 244 -9.61 -10.57 9.21
C GLU A 244 -10.73 -10.77 8.16
N LEU A 245 -11.96 -10.92 8.63
CA LEU A 245 -13.13 -10.90 7.77
C LEU A 245 -13.49 -9.43 7.49
N ALA A 246 -13.58 -9.04 6.22
CA ALA A 246 -13.92 -7.68 5.83
C ALA A 246 -14.68 -7.63 4.50
N TYR A 247 -15.48 -6.60 4.33
CA TYR A 247 -16.02 -6.21 3.04
C TYR A 247 -14.96 -5.44 2.26
N GLU A 248 -14.71 -5.84 1.03
CA GLU A 248 -13.82 -5.12 0.11
C GLU A 248 -14.68 -4.38 -0.90
N VAL A 249 -14.75 -3.07 -0.76
CA VAL A 249 -15.68 -2.21 -1.48
C VAL A 249 -14.93 -1.35 -2.48
N ASP A 250 -15.31 -1.44 -3.75
CA ASP A 250 -14.90 -0.48 -4.76
C ASP A 250 -15.70 0.81 -4.58
N PRO A 251 -15.10 1.89 -4.08
CA PRO A 251 -15.84 3.11 -3.76
C PRO A 251 -16.48 3.76 -4.97
N ALA A 252 -15.91 3.62 -6.17
CA ALA A 252 -16.48 4.19 -7.38
C ALA A 252 -17.76 3.45 -7.84
N LYS A 253 -17.94 2.18 -7.41
CA LYS A 253 -19.15 1.41 -7.73
C LYS A 253 -20.26 1.59 -6.70
N VAL A 254 -19.90 1.85 -5.44
CA VAL A 254 -20.85 1.87 -4.32
C VAL A 254 -21.20 3.31 -3.91
N PHE A 255 -20.22 4.22 -3.95
CA PHE A 255 -20.40 5.61 -3.52
C PHE A 255 -20.32 6.56 -4.72
N ARG A 256 -20.76 7.79 -4.53
CA ARG A 256 -20.74 8.83 -5.59
C ARG A 256 -19.38 9.52 -5.68
N CYS A 257 -18.31 8.74 -5.87
CA CYS A 257 -16.94 9.23 -5.95
C CYS A 257 -16.20 8.58 -7.11
N GLN A 258 -14.99 9.06 -7.38
CA GLN A 258 -14.09 8.48 -8.37
C GLN A 258 -12.80 8.00 -7.71
N TRP A 259 -12.12 7.07 -8.37
CA TRP A 259 -10.73 6.77 -8.09
C TRP A 259 -9.83 7.85 -8.67
N LYS A 260 -8.89 8.34 -7.86
CA LYS A 260 -7.78 9.16 -8.33
C LYS A 260 -6.45 8.46 -8.17
N ALA A 261 -5.59 8.53 -9.18
CA ALA A 261 -4.24 7.95 -9.13
C ALA A 261 -3.35 8.66 -8.10
N SER A 262 -3.57 9.97 -7.92
CA SER A 262 -2.78 10.80 -7.00
C SER A 262 -3.52 12.09 -6.62
N SER A 263 -3.03 12.70 -5.53
CA SER A 263 -3.47 14.02 -5.07
C SER A 263 -2.31 14.76 -4.38
N VAL A 264 -2.41 16.08 -4.28
CA VAL A 264 -1.44 16.92 -3.56
C VAL A 264 -1.90 17.07 -2.11
N PRO A 265 -1.21 16.48 -1.12
CA PRO A 265 -1.60 16.59 0.28
C PRO A 265 -1.59 18.04 0.74
N LYS A 266 -2.74 18.54 1.17
CA LYS A 266 -2.93 19.84 1.82
C LYS A 266 -3.18 19.66 3.30
N TRP A 267 -3.97 18.65 3.68
CA TRP A 267 -4.46 18.43 5.03
C TRP A 267 -4.08 17.05 5.58
N VAL A 268 -3.84 17.01 6.89
CA VAL A 268 -3.62 15.75 7.63
C VAL A 268 -4.55 15.72 8.84
N LEU A 269 -5.37 14.68 8.95
CA LEU A 269 -6.22 14.40 10.10
C LEU A 269 -5.73 13.17 10.84
N PHE A 270 -5.38 13.33 12.11
CA PHE A 270 -5.07 12.24 13.02
C PHE A 270 -6.31 11.87 13.81
N LEU A 271 -6.84 10.68 13.58
CA LEU A 271 -8.05 10.23 14.27
C LEU A 271 -7.75 9.82 15.70
N GLU A 272 -8.56 10.32 16.63
CA GLU A 272 -8.65 9.88 18.03
C GLU A 272 -10.11 9.61 18.39
N ARG A 273 -10.37 8.52 19.12
CA ARG A 273 -11.69 8.31 19.70
C ARG A 273 -11.89 9.17 20.93
N SER A 274 -13.08 9.75 21.04
CA SER A 274 -13.52 10.54 22.18
C SER A 274 -14.84 9.99 22.71
N SER A 275 -15.00 9.99 24.02
CA SER A 275 -16.29 9.75 24.66
C SER A 275 -17.20 10.99 24.68
N ALA A 276 -16.66 12.16 24.32
CA ALA A 276 -17.44 13.38 24.20
C ALA A 276 -18.31 13.35 22.96
N PRO A 277 -19.54 13.86 22.99
CA PRO A 277 -20.38 13.95 21.81
C PRO A 277 -19.81 14.95 20.80
N GLY A 278 -19.97 14.65 19.50
CA GLY A 278 -19.56 15.51 18.39
C GLY A 278 -18.11 15.33 17.96
N CYS A 279 -17.65 16.26 17.12
CA CYS A 279 -16.30 16.28 16.58
C CYS A 279 -15.55 17.52 17.10
N ARG A 280 -14.27 17.33 17.43
CA ARG A 280 -13.40 18.43 17.82
C ARG A 280 -12.10 18.36 17.02
N PHE A 281 -11.73 19.49 16.43
CA PHE A 281 -10.47 19.65 15.70
C PHE A 281 -9.48 20.40 16.60
N VAL A 282 -8.33 19.77 16.86
CA VAL A 282 -7.24 20.34 17.65
C VAL A 282 -6.02 20.46 16.75
N ARG A 283 -5.53 21.67 16.53
CA ARG A 283 -4.38 21.90 15.63
C ARG A 283 -3.13 21.19 16.14
N CYS A 284 -2.43 20.50 15.24
CA CYS A 284 -1.15 19.86 15.51
C CYS A 284 0.01 20.79 15.16
N CYS A 285 1.08 20.74 15.95
CA CYS A 285 2.35 21.32 15.54
C CYS A 285 3.14 20.33 14.65
N SER A 286 4.07 20.89 13.86
CA SER A 286 4.90 20.08 12.92
C SER A 286 5.65 18.95 13.60
N GLU A 287 6.06 19.13 14.86
CA GLU A 287 6.76 18.09 15.62
C GLU A 287 5.87 16.88 15.92
N GLN A 288 4.62 17.09 16.30
CA GLN A 288 3.64 16.02 16.54
C GLN A 288 3.39 15.20 15.26
N VAL A 289 3.24 15.90 14.12
CA VAL A 289 3.08 15.27 12.81
C VAL A 289 4.30 14.39 12.48
N MET A 290 5.49 14.94 12.64
CA MET A 290 6.75 14.24 12.40
C MET A 290 6.91 13.01 13.28
N GLN A 291 6.63 13.16 14.59
CA GLN A 291 6.72 12.04 15.54
C GLN A 291 5.75 10.92 15.21
N PHE A 292 4.52 11.26 14.81
CA PHE A 292 3.52 10.27 14.42
C PHE A 292 4.01 9.43 13.23
N PHE A 293 4.44 10.07 12.15
CA PHE A 293 4.88 9.34 10.96
C PHE A 293 6.18 8.57 11.19
N LYS A 294 7.13 9.10 11.95
CA LYS A 294 8.37 8.38 12.33
C LYS A 294 8.08 7.13 13.17
N LYS A 295 7.19 7.23 14.15
CA LYS A 295 6.81 6.09 15.02
C LYS A 295 6.21 4.93 14.22
N ASN A 296 5.46 5.26 13.18
CA ASN A 296 4.76 4.27 12.34
C ASN A 296 5.57 3.86 11.09
N ALA A 297 6.77 4.42 10.90
CA ALA A 297 7.64 4.07 9.79
C ALA A 297 8.41 2.77 10.07
N GLU A 298 8.49 1.91 9.09
CA GLU A 298 9.30 0.69 9.17
C GLU A 298 10.80 1.01 9.18
N LYS A 299 11.56 0.21 9.93
CA LYS A 299 13.03 0.32 9.92
C LYS A 299 13.55 -0.21 8.59
N LEU A 300 14.36 0.61 7.91
CA LEU A 300 15.05 0.20 6.69
C LEU A 300 16.35 -0.52 7.01
N PRO A 301 16.78 -1.44 6.13
CA PRO A 301 18.11 -2.01 6.19
C PRO A 301 19.18 -0.91 6.16
N PRO A 302 20.29 -1.06 6.93
CA PRO A 302 21.35 -0.05 6.99
C PRO A 302 22.07 0.17 5.65
N GLU A 303 21.91 -0.76 4.72
CA GLU A 303 22.43 -0.65 3.34
C GLU A 303 21.68 0.34 2.47
N LEU A 304 20.56 0.92 2.97
CA LEU A 304 19.69 1.84 2.23
C LEU A 304 19.67 3.27 2.81
N PRO A 305 20.81 3.93 3.07
CA PRO A 305 20.86 5.23 3.74
C PRO A 305 20.24 6.36 2.89
N GLU A 306 20.33 6.26 1.57
CA GLU A 306 19.72 7.26 0.67
C GLU A 306 18.19 7.16 0.66
N ALA A 307 17.65 5.95 0.72
CA ALA A 307 16.22 5.72 0.83
C ALA A 307 15.67 6.28 2.16
N ASP A 308 16.40 6.11 3.25
CA ASP A 308 16.02 6.65 4.56
C ASP A 308 16.07 8.19 4.59
N ARG A 309 17.09 8.80 3.98
CA ARG A 309 17.16 10.27 3.83
C ARG A 309 16.00 10.82 3.00
N ALA A 310 15.71 10.19 1.86
CA ALA A 310 14.60 10.62 1.00
C ALA A 310 13.25 10.51 1.73
N ARG A 311 13.01 9.41 2.45
CA ARG A 311 11.80 9.23 3.28
C ARG A 311 11.71 10.29 4.38
N SER A 312 12.82 10.58 5.05
CA SER A 312 12.88 11.60 6.11
C SER A 312 12.56 13.00 5.58
N ALA A 313 13.05 13.35 4.39
CA ALA A 313 12.73 14.62 3.74
C ALA A 313 11.23 14.73 3.39
N ILE A 314 10.61 13.66 2.90
CA ILE A 314 9.16 13.60 2.64
C ILE A 314 8.38 13.81 3.95
N MET A 315 8.76 13.13 5.04
CA MET A 315 8.09 13.28 6.33
C MET A 315 8.24 14.69 6.91
N GLN A 316 9.41 15.31 6.73
CA GLN A 316 9.64 16.70 7.11
C GLN A 316 8.73 17.65 6.31
N ARG A 317 8.59 17.43 5.01
CA ARG A 317 7.70 18.24 4.18
C ARG A 317 6.23 18.02 4.53
N LEU A 318 5.81 16.78 4.86
CA LEU A 318 4.47 16.47 5.35
C LEU A 318 4.14 17.21 6.66
N SER A 319 5.12 17.43 7.53
CA SER A 319 4.90 18.16 8.78
C SER A 319 4.58 19.64 8.59
N THR A 320 4.70 20.17 7.36
CA THR A 320 4.28 21.53 7.02
C THR A 320 2.86 21.61 6.46
N CYS A 321 2.19 20.47 6.21
CA CYS A 321 0.77 20.46 5.86
C CYS A 321 -0.09 20.93 7.03
N ASP A 322 -1.23 21.53 6.73
CA ASP A 322 -2.22 21.86 7.76
C ASP A 322 -2.72 20.57 8.43
N SER A 323 -2.56 20.48 9.73
CA SER A 323 -2.72 19.23 10.45
C SER A 323 -3.52 19.39 11.73
N TRP A 324 -4.43 18.44 12.00
CA TRP A 324 -5.27 18.42 13.20
C TRP A 324 -5.44 17.02 13.75
N ILE A 325 -5.62 16.92 15.05
CA ILE A 325 -6.22 15.77 15.72
C ILE A 325 -7.73 15.95 15.60
N LEU A 326 -8.39 14.97 14.98
CA LEU A 326 -9.84 14.87 14.95
C LEU A 326 -10.30 13.90 16.03
N GLN A 327 -10.81 14.49 17.12
CA GLN A 327 -11.49 13.74 18.17
C GLN A 327 -12.93 13.47 17.72
N THR A 328 -13.31 12.22 17.61
CA THR A 328 -14.60 11.81 17.03
C THR A 328 -15.30 10.78 17.90
N GLY A 329 -16.63 10.85 17.94
CA GLY A 329 -17.50 9.83 18.52
C GLY A 329 -17.71 8.64 17.57
N ASP A 330 -18.83 7.93 17.74
CA ASP A 330 -19.08 6.64 17.08
C ASP A 330 -19.78 6.74 15.72
N ASP A 331 -20.27 7.93 15.31
CA ASP A 331 -21.00 8.10 14.06
C ASP A 331 -20.09 8.62 12.94
N PRO A 332 -19.67 7.77 11.98
CA PRO A 332 -18.77 8.15 10.90
C PRO A 332 -19.44 9.09 9.88
N LEU A 333 -20.75 9.02 9.69
CA LEU A 333 -21.45 9.89 8.74
C LEU A 333 -21.54 11.33 9.26
N ARG A 334 -21.80 11.51 10.55
CA ARG A 334 -21.74 12.83 11.21
C ARG A 334 -20.30 13.35 11.24
N THR A 335 -19.33 12.48 11.49
CA THR A 335 -17.92 12.85 11.45
C THR A 335 -17.51 13.32 10.07
N ALA A 336 -17.92 12.63 9.00
CA ALA A 336 -17.63 13.03 7.63
C ALA A 336 -18.28 14.39 7.27
N ALA A 337 -19.51 14.66 7.77
CA ALA A 337 -20.14 15.96 7.61
C ALA A 337 -19.32 17.07 8.26
N ALA A 338 -18.92 16.88 9.53
CA ALA A 338 -18.11 17.86 10.25
C ALA A 338 -16.74 18.08 9.59
N VAL A 339 -16.13 17.05 9.00
CA VAL A 339 -14.86 17.19 8.25
C VAL A 339 -15.06 17.99 6.98
N ASP A 340 -16.13 17.73 6.21
CA ASP A 340 -16.43 18.44 4.96
C ASP A 340 -16.71 19.94 5.22
N ASP A 341 -17.49 20.23 6.25
CA ASP A 341 -17.80 21.60 6.67
C ASP A 341 -16.52 22.33 7.11
N PHE A 342 -15.73 21.69 8.00
CA PHE A 342 -14.47 22.26 8.49
C PHE A 342 -13.46 22.55 7.37
N LEU A 343 -13.27 21.61 6.43
CA LEU A 343 -12.32 21.79 5.32
C LEU A 343 -12.79 22.83 4.29
N SER A 344 -14.07 23.17 4.29
CA SER A 344 -14.62 24.23 3.45
C SER A 344 -14.37 25.63 4.01
N GLU A 345 -14.03 25.73 5.32
CA GLU A 345 -13.74 26.99 6.02
C GLU A 345 -12.23 27.32 6.06
N VAL A 346 -11.34 26.33 5.83
CA VAL A 346 -9.86 26.44 5.93
C VAL A 346 -9.18 26.16 4.60
#